data_d9ee7cfbefa89a784f8846e5ef644fbb
#
_entry.id   d9ee7cfbefa89a784f8846e5ef644fbb
#
_cell.length_a   1.000
_cell.length_b   1.000
_cell.length_c   1.000
_cell.angle_alpha   90.00
_cell.angle_beta   90.00
_cell.angle_gamma   90.00
#
_symmetry.space_group_name_H-M   'P 1'
#
loop_
_entity.id
_entity.type
_entity.pdbx_description
1 polymer ?
#
loop_
_entity_poly.entity_id
_entity_poly.type
_entity_poly.pdbx_seq_one_letter_code
_entity_poly.pdbx_strand_id
1 'polypeptide(L)'
;YYNIFFEQGVTNLLYHYTLFAVYDVVGLDYHADNPWEAISEFKEFFHGYRKGHDSIILIANSIGAYFSMCAFNHEQIDKDFFISPIVDMEKLILDMMGWADITEEKLSEKQLITTGFGETLSWEYLCYVRNHPVNWSVPTYILYGDKDNLTSQEIIHKFANDVNAELTIMQNGEHWFHTAEQMSFLDDWIKKYIG
;
A
#
# COMPACT_ATOMS: atom_id res chain seq x y z
N TYR A 1 -3.14 -17.95 12.65
CA TYR A 1 -3.28 -16.65 11.93
C TYR A 1 -2.03 -16.45 11.07
N TYR A 2 -2.19 -16.12 9.77
CA TYR A 2 -1.10 -15.69 8.90
C TYR A 2 -1.22 -14.22 8.64
N ASN A 3 -0.10 -13.53 8.73
CA ASN A 3 0.03 -12.13 8.35
C ASN A 3 0.85 -12.09 7.07
N ILE A 4 0.32 -11.48 6.04
CA ILE A 4 1.03 -11.30 4.78
C ILE A 4 1.53 -9.86 4.72
N PHE A 5 2.84 -9.69 4.60
CA PHE A 5 3.48 -8.39 4.41
C PHE A 5 3.72 -8.18 2.93
N PHE A 6 3.28 -7.03 2.43
CA PHE A 6 3.63 -6.57 1.10
C PHE A 6 4.54 -5.35 1.25
N GLU A 7 5.81 -5.52 1.04
CA GLU A 7 6.77 -4.44 1.11
C GLU A 7 7.73 -4.50 -0.09
N GLN A 8 7.95 -3.34 -0.71
CA GLN A 8 9.00 -3.17 -1.70
C GLN A 8 10.33 -2.99 -0.95
N GLY A 9 11.10 -4.08 -0.79
CA GLY A 9 12.41 -4.07 -0.14
C GLY A 9 12.47 -4.78 1.22
N VAL A 10 13.09 -5.93 1.24
CA VAL A 10 13.17 -6.92 2.34
C VAL A 10 13.87 -6.41 3.62
N THR A 11 14.54 -5.26 3.60
CA THR A 11 15.51 -4.87 4.63
C THR A 11 14.94 -4.39 5.95
N ASN A 12 13.67 -3.98 6.02
CA ASN A 12 13.05 -3.48 7.25
C ASN A 12 12.19 -4.52 7.99
N LEU A 13 11.87 -5.63 7.37
CA LEU A 13 11.04 -6.70 7.95
C LEU A 13 11.63 -7.37 9.20
N LEU A 14 12.95 -7.39 9.34
CA LEU A 14 13.63 -8.08 10.47
C LEU A 14 13.28 -7.50 11.85
N TYR A 15 12.88 -6.25 11.95
CA TYR A 15 12.50 -5.64 13.24
C TYR A 15 11.07 -5.99 13.67
N HIS A 16 10.20 -6.39 12.75
CA HIS A 16 8.81 -6.73 13.06
C HIS A 16 8.61 -8.18 13.48
N TYR A 17 9.56 -9.07 13.26
CA TYR A 17 9.45 -10.49 13.63
C TYR A 17 9.29 -10.73 15.13
N THR A 18 9.77 -9.84 15.98
CA THR A 18 9.62 -9.98 17.43
C THR A 18 8.21 -9.69 17.94
N LEU A 19 7.40 -8.94 17.20
CA LEU A 19 6.02 -8.61 17.53
C LEU A 19 5.07 -9.78 17.27
N PHE A 20 5.42 -10.65 16.35
CA PHE A 20 4.55 -11.69 15.81
C PHE A 20 4.89 -13.11 16.32
N ALA A 21 5.43 -13.22 17.54
CA ALA A 21 5.69 -14.55 18.16
C ALA A 21 4.43 -15.42 18.27
N VAL A 22 3.25 -14.86 18.05
CA VAL A 22 1.93 -15.54 18.13
C VAL A 22 1.32 -15.78 16.75
N TYR A 23 1.88 -15.16 15.69
CA TYR A 23 1.35 -15.22 14.32
C TYR A 23 2.40 -15.82 13.38
N ASP A 24 1.94 -16.60 12.42
CA ASP A 24 2.79 -16.99 11.29
C ASP A 24 2.87 -15.81 10.31
N VAL A 25 4.05 -15.21 10.19
CA VAL A 25 4.27 -14.05 9.34
C VAL A 25 4.96 -14.48 8.07
N VAL A 26 4.39 -14.11 6.92
CA VAL A 26 4.95 -14.39 5.60
C VAL A 26 5.06 -13.09 4.80
N GLY A 27 6.22 -12.81 4.25
CA GLY A 27 6.47 -11.65 3.39
C GLY A 27 6.38 -12.02 1.92
N LEU A 28 5.78 -11.13 1.12
CA LEU A 28 5.84 -11.20 -0.33
C LEU A 28 6.86 -10.16 -0.82
N ASP A 29 7.93 -10.64 -1.45
CA ASP A 29 8.88 -9.82 -2.20
C ASP A 29 8.43 -9.80 -3.67
N TYR A 30 7.55 -8.85 -4.00
CA TYR A 30 6.96 -8.74 -5.33
C TYR A 30 7.84 -7.90 -6.27
N HIS A 31 7.71 -8.19 -7.57
CA HIS A 31 8.46 -7.54 -8.63
C HIS A 31 7.57 -6.71 -9.58
N ALA A 32 6.26 -6.74 -9.35
CA ALA A 32 5.29 -6.03 -10.18
C ALA A 32 5.48 -4.52 -10.12
N ASP A 33 5.54 -3.87 -11.28
CA ASP A 33 5.63 -2.42 -11.44
C ASP A 33 4.27 -1.78 -11.78
N ASN A 34 3.22 -2.59 -11.93
CA ASN A 34 1.90 -2.14 -12.33
C ASN A 34 0.79 -3.03 -11.71
N PRO A 35 -0.46 -2.55 -11.66
CA PRO A 35 -1.52 -3.27 -10.96
C PRO A 35 -1.92 -4.60 -11.60
N TRP A 36 -1.83 -4.77 -12.92
CA TRP A 36 -2.21 -6.04 -13.56
C TRP A 36 -1.19 -7.16 -13.31
N GLU A 37 0.09 -6.84 -13.23
CA GLU A 37 1.12 -7.77 -12.79
C GLU A 37 0.98 -8.08 -11.31
N ALA A 38 0.81 -7.04 -10.47
CA ALA A 38 0.61 -7.19 -9.03
C ALA A 38 -0.60 -8.08 -8.70
N ILE A 39 -1.73 -7.89 -9.39
CA ILE A 39 -2.93 -8.73 -9.21
C ILE A 39 -2.60 -10.21 -9.42
N SER A 40 -1.83 -10.53 -10.46
CA SER A 40 -1.45 -11.90 -10.76
C SER A 40 -0.52 -12.48 -9.71
N GLU A 41 0.54 -11.74 -9.40
CA GLU A 41 1.57 -12.16 -8.45
C GLU A 41 1.01 -12.32 -7.03
N PHE A 42 0.22 -11.35 -6.56
CA PHE A 42 -0.38 -11.36 -5.23
C PHE A 42 -1.39 -12.50 -5.07
N LYS A 43 -2.23 -12.74 -6.08
CA LYS A 43 -3.20 -13.85 -6.06
C LYS A 43 -2.53 -15.22 -6.08
N GLU A 44 -1.45 -15.38 -6.86
CA GLU A 44 -0.68 -16.63 -6.89
C GLU A 44 -0.04 -16.92 -5.53
N PHE A 45 0.63 -15.93 -4.95
CA PHE A 45 1.21 -16.04 -3.62
C PHE A 45 0.16 -16.38 -2.57
N PHE A 46 -0.93 -15.63 -2.51
CA PHE A 46 -2.01 -15.80 -1.57
C PHE A 46 -2.66 -17.18 -1.68
N HIS A 47 -2.88 -17.67 -2.91
CA HIS A 47 -3.49 -18.97 -3.14
C HIS A 47 -2.66 -20.14 -2.56
N GLY A 48 -1.33 -19.98 -2.57
CA GLY A 48 -0.40 -20.93 -1.96
C GLY A 48 -0.55 -21.02 -0.44
N TYR A 49 -0.85 -19.90 0.22
CA TYR A 49 -0.91 -19.78 1.68
C TYR A 49 -2.31 -19.92 2.28
N ARG A 50 -3.38 -19.63 1.54
CA ARG A 50 -4.75 -19.70 2.06
C ARG A 50 -5.14 -21.09 2.54
N LYS A 51 -4.58 -22.15 1.96
CA LYS A 51 -4.92 -23.54 2.32
C LYS A 51 -4.39 -23.88 3.71
N GLY A 52 -5.32 -24.04 4.65
CA GLY A 52 -5.01 -24.46 6.04
C GLY A 52 -4.99 -23.32 7.06
N HIS A 53 -5.46 -22.13 6.69
CA HIS A 53 -5.53 -20.98 7.57
C HIS A 53 -6.93 -20.41 7.62
N ASP A 54 -7.44 -20.24 8.85
CA ASP A 54 -8.82 -19.82 9.10
C ASP A 54 -8.99 -18.30 8.98
N SER A 55 -7.91 -17.53 9.23
CA SER A 55 -7.93 -16.08 9.22
C SER A 55 -6.66 -15.50 8.64
N ILE A 56 -6.79 -14.44 7.82
CA ILE A 56 -5.68 -13.73 7.21
C ILE A 56 -5.75 -12.25 7.56
N ILE A 57 -4.66 -11.75 8.10
CA ILE A 57 -4.42 -10.34 8.35
C ILE A 57 -3.40 -9.85 7.31
N LEU A 58 -3.77 -8.82 6.58
CA LEU A 58 -2.89 -8.17 5.62
C LEU A 58 -2.18 -7.00 6.29
N ILE A 59 -0.89 -6.84 6.06
CA ILE A 59 -0.16 -5.61 6.39
C ILE A 59 0.53 -5.15 5.12
N ALA A 60 0.23 -3.93 4.69
CA ALA A 60 0.77 -3.39 3.45
C ALA A 60 1.20 -1.93 3.61
N ASN A 61 2.31 -1.58 2.95
CA ASN A 61 2.90 -0.25 2.99
C ASN A 61 2.78 0.41 1.60
N SER A 62 2.57 1.73 1.57
CA SER A 62 2.70 2.57 0.38
C SER A 62 1.96 2.01 -0.84
N ILE A 63 2.66 1.77 -1.94
CA ILE A 63 2.11 1.20 -3.19
C ILE A 63 1.65 -0.25 -3.01
N GLY A 64 2.23 -0.99 -2.06
CA GLY A 64 1.78 -2.34 -1.72
C GLY A 64 0.34 -2.36 -1.22
N ALA A 65 -0.11 -1.32 -0.50
CA ALA A 65 -1.50 -1.17 -0.11
C ALA A 65 -2.41 -0.99 -1.34
N TYR A 66 -2.01 -0.16 -2.32
CA TYR A 66 -2.75 0.01 -3.57
C TYR A 66 -2.86 -1.31 -4.35
N PHE A 67 -1.76 -2.02 -4.52
CA PHE A 67 -1.75 -3.31 -5.22
C PHE A 67 -2.59 -4.36 -4.49
N SER A 68 -2.57 -4.35 -3.16
CA SER A 68 -3.42 -5.23 -2.34
C SER A 68 -4.90 -4.95 -2.57
N MET A 69 -5.29 -3.67 -2.60
CA MET A 69 -6.67 -3.27 -2.88
C MET A 69 -7.12 -3.63 -4.31
N CYS A 70 -6.18 -3.68 -5.27
CA CYS A 70 -6.47 -4.16 -6.63
C CYS A 70 -6.60 -5.68 -6.70
N ALA A 71 -5.81 -6.43 -5.90
CA ALA A 71 -5.71 -7.88 -5.98
C ALA A 71 -6.75 -8.62 -5.15
N PHE A 72 -7.16 -8.07 -4.00
CA PHE A 72 -7.98 -8.74 -3.01
C PHE A 72 -9.34 -8.07 -2.83
N ASN A 73 -10.23 -8.80 -2.16
CA ASN A 73 -11.52 -8.32 -1.73
C ASN A 73 -11.84 -8.88 -0.32
N HIS A 74 -12.97 -8.49 0.23
CA HIS A 74 -13.43 -8.87 1.56
C HIS A 74 -13.60 -10.39 1.81
N GLU A 75 -13.66 -11.21 0.76
CA GLU A 75 -13.80 -12.66 0.94
C GLU A 75 -12.49 -13.35 1.31
N GLN A 76 -11.37 -12.65 1.14
CA GLN A 76 -10.03 -13.22 1.26
C GLN A 76 -9.28 -12.75 2.49
N ILE A 77 -9.52 -11.49 2.90
CA ILE A 77 -8.81 -10.80 3.97
C ILE A 77 -9.81 -10.47 5.07
N ASP A 78 -9.49 -10.81 6.31
CA ASP A 78 -10.35 -10.55 7.48
C ASP A 78 -10.14 -9.17 8.07
N LYS A 79 -8.90 -8.66 8.02
CA LYS A 79 -8.48 -7.37 8.56
C LYS A 79 -7.23 -6.91 7.82
N ASP A 80 -7.09 -5.61 7.61
CA ASP A 80 -5.85 -5.07 7.09
C ASP A 80 -5.29 -3.90 7.91
N PHE A 81 -3.97 -3.71 7.76
CA PHE A 81 -3.17 -2.65 8.34
C PHE A 81 -2.41 -1.96 7.22
N PHE A 82 -2.82 -0.77 6.86
CA PHE A 82 -2.16 0.04 5.84
C PHE A 82 -1.25 1.09 6.48
N ILE A 83 0.00 1.11 6.07
CA ILE A 83 1.01 2.05 6.54
C ILE A 83 1.33 3.01 5.39
N SER A 84 1.09 4.30 5.57
CA SER A 84 1.26 5.33 4.54
C SER A 84 0.73 4.91 3.16
N PRO A 85 -0.52 4.43 3.05
CA PRO A 85 -0.99 3.81 1.82
C PRO A 85 -1.13 4.82 0.68
N ILE A 86 -0.82 4.38 -0.54
CA ILE A 86 -1.26 5.06 -1.74
C ILE A 86 -2.71 4.63 -2.00
N VAL A 87 -3.65 5.56 -1.82
CA VAL A 87 -5.10 5.31 -1.94
C VAL A 87 -5.72 5.99 -3.16
N ASP A 88 -4.98 6.89 -3.81
CA ASP A 88 -5.36 7.57 -5.05
C ASP A 88 -4.17 7.55 -6.02
N MET A 89 -4.06 6.46 -6.77
CA MET A 89 -2.97 6.26 -7.72
C MET A 89 -3.07 7.20 -8.93
N GLU A 90 -4.28 7.57 -9.36
CA GLU A 90 -4.43 8.57 -10.43
C GLU A 90 -3.80 9.89 -10.01
N LYS A 91 -4.14 10.36 -8.80
CA LYS A 91 -3.58 11.61 -8.27
C LYS A 91 -2.06 11.54 -8.15
N LEU A 92 -1.50 10.44 -7.66
CA LEU A 92 -0.05 10.27 -7.56
C LEU A 92 0.62 10.33 -8.93
N ILE A 93 0.07 9.66 -9.95
CA ILE A 93 0.61 9.70 -11.31
C ILE A 93 0.56 11.14 -11.84
N LEU A 94 -0.56 11.85 -11.66
CA LEU A 94 -0.71 13.24 -12.11
C LEU A 94 0.26 14.18 -11.37
N ASP A 95 0.52 13.97 -10.09
CA ASP A 95 1.51 14.73 -9.34
C ASP A 95 2.93 14.48 -9.87
N MET A 96 3.30 13.22 -10.10
CA MET A 96 4.59 12.87 -10.73
C MET A 96 4.75 13.48 -12.12
N MET A 97 3.68 13.53 -12.92
CA MET A 97 3.66 14.23 -14.20
C MET A 97 3.92 15.72 -14.03
N GLY A 98 3.27 16.35 -13.03
CA GLY A 98 3.49 17.76 -12.70
C GLY A 98 4.93 18.04 -12.25
N TRP A 99 5.52 17.19 -11.43
CA TRP A 99 6.93 17.32 -10.98
C TRP A 99 7.93 17.19 -12.13
N ALA A 100 7.60 16.42 -13.17
CA ALA A 100 8.44 16.19 -14.34
C ALA A 100 8.14 17.12 -15.52
N ASP A 101 7.18 18.04 -15.41
CA ASP A 101 6.68 18.91 -16.49
C ASP A 101 6.24 18.08 -17.72
N ILE A 102 5.43 17.06 -17.47
CA ILE A 102 4.90 16.14 -18.48
C ILE A 102 3.38 16.33 -18.56
N THR A 103 2.86 16.63 -19.75
CA THR A 103 1.42 16.72 -20.00
C THR A 103 0.85 15.35 -20.39
N GLU A 104 -0.48 15.20 -20.26
CA GLU A 104 -1.17 13.96 -20.68
C GLU A 104 -1.01 13.69 -22.16
N GLU A 105 -1.05 14.74 -23.01
CA GLU A 105 -0.82 14.62 -24.46
C GLU A 105 0.55 14.03 -24.73
N LYS A 106 1.59 14.58 -24.06
CA LYS A 106 2.97 14.10 -24.22
C LYS A 106 3.12 12.65 -23.74
N LEU A 107 2.48 12.29 -22.60
CA LEU A 107 2.52 10.92 -22.11
C LEU A 107 1.77 9.97 -23.04
N SER A 108 0.60 10.39 -23.57
CA SER A 108 -0.18 9.57 -24.50
C SER A 108 0.54 9.34 -25.85
N GLU A 109 1.30 10.33 -26.34
CA GLU A 109 2.11 10.19 -27.54
C GLU A 109 3.32 9.28 -27.35
N LYS A 110 4.00 9.39 -26.20
CA LYS A 110 5.23 8.66 -25.90
C LYS A 110 4.99 7.27 -25.29
N GLN A 111 3.82 7.05 -24.72
CA GLN A 111 3.40 5.85 -23.98
C GLN A 111 4.17 5.61 -22.68
N LEU A 112 5.49 5.74 -22.68
CA LEU A 112 6.38 5.62 -21.54
C LEU A 112 7.35 6.79 -21.49
N ILE A 113 7.52 7.41 -20.31
CA ILE A 113 8.47 8.50 -20.10
C ILE A 113 9.18 8.26 -18.76
N THR A 114 10.50 8.03 -18.81
CA THR A 114 11.33 7.99 -17.62
C THR A 114 11.60 9.41 -17.13
N THR A 115 11.30 9.68 -15.87
CA THR A 115 11.46 10.99 -15.23
C THR A 115 12.90 11.21 -14.76
N GLY A 116 13.24 12.46 -14.46
CA GLY A 116 14.55 12.82 -13.91
C GLY A 116 14.80 12.29 -12.49
N PHE A 117 13.77 11.88 -11.76
CA PHE A 117 13.85 11.29 -10.43
C PHE A 117 13.78 9.75 -10.42
N GLY A 118 13.82 9.12 -11.61
CA GLY A 118 14.00 7.67 -11.76
C GLY A 118 12.73 6.86 -12.02
N GLU A 119 11.54 7.44 -11.78
CA GLU A 119 10.27 6.76 -12.06
C GLU A 119 9.92 6.77 -13.55
N THR A 120 9.27 5.73 -14.03
CA THR A 120 8.77 5.67 -15.41
C THR A 120 7.26 5.81 -15.43
N LEU A 121 6.80 6.94 -15.96
CA LEU A 121 5.38 7.19 -16.17
C LEU A 121 4.87 6.41 -17.38
N SER A 122 3.70 5.77 -17.22
CA SER A 122 3.04 4.96 -18.23
C SER A 122 1.66 5.51 -18.53
N TRP A 123 1.38 5.74 -19.83
CA TRP A 123 0.04 6.10 -20.30
C TRP A 123 -0.96 4.96 -20.03
N GLU A 124 -0.57 3.73 -20.28
CA GLU A 124 -1.40 2.57 -20.01
C GLU A 124 -1.78 2.48 -18.54
N TYR A 125 -0.83 2.74 -17.62
CA TYR A 125 -1.12 2.75 -16.19
C TYR A 125 -2.12 3.84 -15.81
N LEU A 126 -1.94 5.06 -16.30
CA LEU A 126 -2.89 6.16 -16.06
C LEU A 126 -4.28 5.82 -16.57
N CYS A 127 -4.39 5.25 -17.79
CA CYS A 127 -5.67 4.79 -18.32
C CYS A 127 -6.27 3.66 -17.48
N TYR A 128 -5.45 2.73 -17.00
CA TYR A 128 -5.90 1.63 -16.18
C TYR A 128 -6.54 2.13 -14.88
N VAL A 129 -5.87 2.99 -14.13
CA VAL A 129 -6.39 3.48 -12.83
C VAL A 129 -7.69 4.25 -12.98
N ARG A 130 -7.88 4.98 -14.06
CA ARG A 130 -9.13 5.69 -14.41
C ARG A 130 -10.29 4.75 -14.68
N ASN A 131 -10.01 3.59 -15.26
CA ASN A 131 -11.04 2.61 -15.62
C ASN A 131 -11.28 1.54 -14.55
N HIS A 132 -10.42 1.45 -13.53
CA HIS A 132 -10.49 0.45 -12.47
C HIS A 132 -10.41 1.13 -11.09
N PRO A 133 -11.47 1.83 -10.67
CA PRO A 133 -11.49 2.44 -9.35
C PRO A 133 -11.37 1.37 -8.26
N VAL A 134 -10.61 1.68 -7.22
CA VAL A 134 -10.48 0.81 -6.06
C VAL A 134 -11.84 0.71 -5.34
N ASN A 135 -12.25 -0.53 -5.06
CA ASN A 135 -13.43 -0.80 -4.25
C ASN A 135 -13.01 -1.69 -3.06
N TRP A 136 -12.81 -1.06 -1.90
CA TRP A 136 -12.30 -1.72 -0.70
C TRP A 136 -13.34 -1.76 0.40
N SER A 137 -13.52 -2.93 1.04
CA SER A 137 -14.53 -3.13 2.08
C SER A 137 -14.05 -4.03 3.23
N VAL A 138 -12.74 -4.32 3.27
CA VAL A 138 -12.14 -5.06 4.39
C VAL A 138 -12.06 -4.14 5.62
N PRO A 139 -12.26 -4.65 6.85
CA PRO A 139 -11.99 -3.89 8.07
C PRO A 139 -10.55 -3.38 8.10
N THR A 140 -10.37 -2.06 8.03
CA THR A 140 -9.11 -1.40 7.73
C THR A 140 -8.63 -0.53 8.87
N TYR A 141 -7.35 -0.66 9.21
CA TYR A 141 -6.61 0.22 10.10
C TYR A 141 -5.54 0.94 9.29
N ILE A 142 -5.47 2.26 9.39
CA ILE A 142 -4.53 3.09 8.65
C ILE A 142 -3.61 3.82 9.62
N LEU A 143 -2.30 3.69 9.42
CA LEU A 143 -1.29 4.55 10.02
C LEU A 143 -0.77 5.52 8.97
N TYR A 144 -0.82 6.81 9.27
CA TYR A 144 -0.42 7.88 8.36
C TYR A 144 0.45 8.90 9.08
N GLY A 145 1.50 9.38 8.44
CA GLY A 145 2.35 10.44 8.93
C GLY A 145 1.92 11.82 8.41
N ASP A 146 1.81 12.83 9.26
CA ASP A 146 1.38 14.17 8.85
C ASP A 146 2.41 14.93 7.97
N LYS A 147 3.60 14.35 7.80
CA LYS A 147 4.64 14.82 6.87
C LYS A 147 4.78 13.94 5.63
N ASP A 148 3.80 13.08 5.38
CA ASP A 148 3.75 12.31 4.14
C ASP A 148 3.69 13.27 2.94
N ASN A 149 4.57 13.05 1.98
CA ASN A 149 4.71 13.89 0.78
C ASN A 149 4.15 13.25 -0.50
N LEU A 150 3.62 12.03 -0.41
CA LEU A 150 3.04 11.31 -1.55
C LEU A 150 1.51 11.28 -1.52
N THR A 151 0.92 11.16 -0.32
CA THR A 151 -0.53 11.21 -0.13
C THR A 151 -0.87 12.39 0.78
N SER A 152 -1.78 13.27 0.36
CA SER A 152 -2.19 14.39 1.21
C SER A 152 -3.11 13.92 2.34
N GLN A 153 -3.11 14.68 3.45
CA GLN A 153 -3.99 14.40 4.59
C GLN A 153 -5.48 14.44 4.20
N GLU A 154 -5.87 15.29 3.25
CA GLU A 154 -7.24 15.35 2.74
C GLU A 154 -7.64 14.05 2.04
N ILE A 155 -6.76 13.51 1.18
CA ILE A 155 -7.00 12.27 0.44
C ILE A 155 -7.12 11.09 1.42
N ILE A 156 -6.21 10.99 2.39
CA ILE A 156 -6.25 9.88 3.34
C ILE A 156 -7.49 9.93 4.25
N HIS A 157 -7.92 11.11 4.68
CA HIS A 157 -9.15 11.27 5.44
C HIS A 157 -10.39 10.89 4.62
N LYS A 158 -10.44 11.34 3.35
CA LYS A 158 -11.53 10.97 2.45
C LYS A 158 -11.60 9.45 2.30
N PHE A 159 -10.49 8.81 1.97
CA PHE A 159 -10.45 7.36 1.81
C PHE A 159 -10.87 6.62 3.10
N ALA A 160 -10.32 7.02 4.26
CA ALA A 160 -10.66 6.40 5.53
C ALA A 160 -12.17 6.48 5.83
N ASN A 161 -12.79 7.63 5.53
CA ASN A 161 -14.24 7.80 5.67
C ASN A 161 -15.02 6.92 4.67
N ASP A 162 -14.60 6.88 3.42
CA ASP A 162 -15.29 6.14 2.36
C ASP A 162 -15.32 4.62 2.64
N VAL A 163 -14.24 4.08 3.22
CA VAL A 163 -14.14 2.64 3.57
C VAL A 163 -14.42 2.33 5.05
N ASN A 164 -14.79 3.35 5.84
CA ASN A 164 -15.01 3.23 7.29
C ASN A 164 -13.79 2.67 8.04
N ALA A 165 -12.59 3.14 7.69
CA ALA A 165 -11.33 2.72 8.32
C ALA A 165 -11.03 3.47 9.63
N GLU A 166 -10.31 2.82 10.54
CA GLU A 166 -9.72 3.46 11.71
C GLU A 166 -8.41 4.16 11.32
N LEU A 167 -8.41 5.49 11.28
CA LEU A 167 -7.24 6.29 10.90
C LEU A 167 -6.48 6.77 12.14
N THR A 168 -5.20 6.44 12.19
CA THR A 168 -4.24 6.97 13.17
C THR A 168 -3.22 7.86 12.47
N ILE A 169 -3.06 9.10 12.95
CA ILE A 169 -2.10 10.05 12.41
C ILE A 169 -0.94 10.22 13.39
N MET A 170 0.27 9.96 12.94
CA MET A 170 1.48 10.26 13.69
C MET A 170 1.92 11.69 13.39
N GLN A 171 2.05 12.53 14.42
CA GLN A 171 2.63 13.87 14.27
C GLN A 171 4.12 13.78 13.93
N ASN A 172 4.55 14.56 12.96
CA ASN A 172 5.89 14.54 12.38
C ASN A 172 6.29 13.18 11.77
N GLY A 173 5.35 12.27 11.56
CA GLY A 173 5.58 11.04 10.82
C GLY A 173 5.77 11.33 9.33
N GLU A 174 6.74 10.66 8.72
CA GLU A 174 7.03 10.75 7.29
C GLU A 174 6.39 9.58 6.55
N HIS A 175 6.40 9.62 5.20
CA HIS A 175 5.93 8.49 4.39
C HIS A 175 6.65 7.18 4.75
N TRP A 176 7.97 7.27 4.94
CA TRP A 176 8.80 6.18 5.46
C TRP A 176 8.90 6.24 6.98
N PHE A 177 8.29 5.30 7.66
CA PHE A 177 8.46 5.11 9.10
C PHE A 177 9.82 4.47 9.39
N HIS A 178 10.90 5.26 9.42
CA HIS A 178 12.28 4.76 9.47
C HIS A 178 13.09 5.24 10.68
N THR A 179 12.67 6.30 11.37
CA THR A 179 13.36 6.72 12.60
C THR A 179 12.99 5.83 13.78
N ALA A 180 13.82 5.79 14.81
CA ALA A 180 13.55 4.98 16.00
C ALA A 180 12.19 5.33 16.64
N GLU A 181 11.83 6.63 16.66
CA GLU A 181 10.55 7.10 17.18
C GLU A 181 9.38 6.62 16.30
N GLN A 182 9.48 6.77 14.98
CA GLN A 182 8.47 6.33 14.03
C GLN A 182 8.27 4.81 14.07
N MET A 183 9.35 4.05 14.15
CA MET A 183 9.31 2.60 14.27
C MET A 183 8.68 2.15 15.59
N SER A 184 8.98 2.82 16.71
CA SER A 184 8.34 2.53 17.98
C SER A 184 6.84 2.83 17.95
N PHE A 185 6.45 3.94 17.33
CA PHE A 185 5.05 4.29 17.17
C PHE A 185 4.28 3.27 16.31
N LEU A 186 4.87 2.85 15.20
CA LEU A 186 4.33 1.81 14.33
C LEU A 186 4.14 0.49 15.10
N ASP A 187 5.13 0.07 15.88
CA ASP A 187 5.07 -1.14 16.69
C ASP A 187 3.93 -1.09 17.72
N ASP A 188 3.80 0.02 18.43
CA ASP A 188 2.75 0.22 19.42
C ASP A 188 1.35 0.27 18.77
N TRP A 189 1.26 0.89 17.59
CA TRP A 189 0.04 0.95 16.81
C TRP A 189 -0.42 -0.44 16.33
N ILE A 190 0.50 -1.25 15.77
CA ILE A 190 0.17 -2.62 15.37
C ILE A 190 -0.28 -3.44 16.59
N LYS A 191 0.47 -3.40 17.69
CA LYS A 191 0.12 -4.13 18.94
C LYS A 191 -1.27 -3.75 19.45
N LYS A 192 -1.63 -2.49 19.37
CA LYS A 192 -2.94 -1.99 19.83
C LYS A 192 -4.11 -2.61 19.08
N TYR A 193 -3.97 -2.85 17.79
CA TYR A 193 -5.09 -3.22 16.93
C TYR A 193 -5.06 -4.65 16.39
N ILE A 194 -3.95 -5.34 16.48
CA ILE A 194 -3.84 -6.69 15.90
C ILE A 194 -4.63 -7.75 16.69
N GLY A 195 -4.79 -7.59 18.00
CA GLY A 195 -5.65 -8.44 18.82
C GLY A 195 -5.03 -8.88 20.09
#